data_9598638140ccb70d005fb06d9212055b
#
_entry.id   9598638140ccb70d005fb06d9212055b
#
_cell.length_a   1.000
_cell.length_b   1.000
_cell.length_c   1.000
_cell.angle_alpha   90.00
_cell.angle_beta   90.00
_cell.angle_gamma   90.00
#
_symmetry.space_group_name_H-M   'P 1'
#
loop_
_entity.id
_entity.type
_entity.pdbx_description
1 polymer ?
#
loop_
_entity_poly.entity_id
_entity_poly.type
_entity_poly.pdbx_seq_one_letter_code
_entity_poly.pdbx_strand_id
1 'polypeptide(L)'
;LAKLGITMGTVPEANEANVNLLARIISAEARGEPYEGQVAVGAVVLNRVEHPSFPDTLSGVIYQPGAFTAITDGQFNEPIADSAYRAARDALNGLDPSGGAIYYYNPDKTSNKWIRTRPVIKRIGAHLFCS
;
A
#
# COMPACT_ATOMS: atom_id res chain seq x y z
N LEU A 1 -14.40 14.51 7.76
CA LEU A 1 -13.85 13.44 6.97
C LEU A 1 -14.82 13.02 5.89
N ALA A 2 -14.33 12.79 4.68
CA ALA A 2 -15.17 12.40 3.55
C ALA A 2 -16.00 11.13 3.80
N LYS A 3 -15.47 10.23 4.62
CA LYS A 3 -16.11 8.94 4.91
C LYS A 3 -16.84 8.91 6.25
N LEU A 4 -16.79 10.02 6.98
CA LEU A 4 -17.26 10.05 8.35
C LEU A 4 -18.76 9.78 8.45
N GLY A 5 -19.10 8.70 9.17
CA GLY A 5 -20.47 8.39 9.54
C GLY A 5 -21.42 8.05 8.41
N ILE A 6 -20.99 8.17 7.15
CA ILE A 6 -21.85 7.97 6.00
C ILE A 6 -21.37 6.79 5.17
N THR A 7 -20.24 6.96 4.51
CA THR A 7 -19.68 5.90 3.68
C THR A 7 -18.20 5.73 3.99
N MET A 8 -17.80 4.49 4.06
CA MET A 8 -16.39 4.10 4.04
C MET A 8 -16.10 3.58 2.65
N GLY A 9 -14.88 3.76 2.18
CA GLY A 9 -14.44 3.08 0.98
C GLY A 9 -14.49 1.58 1.20
N THR A 10 -14.81 0.84 0.15
CA THR A 10 -14.81 -0.62 0.18
C THR A 10 -13.60 -1.16 -0.56
N VAL A 11 -13.15 -2.36 -0.17
CA VAL A 11 -12.07 -3.02 -0.90
C VAL A 11 -12.52 -3.25 -2.33
N PRO A 12 -11.75 -2.81 -3.32
CA PRO A 12 -12.08 -3.02 -4.73
C PRO A 12 -12.15 -4.51 -5.09
N GLU A 13 -12.91 -4.83 -6.13
CA GLU A 13 -12.93 -6.18 -6.65
C GLU A 13 -11.55 -6.59 -7.17
N ALA A 14 -11.25 -7.90 -7.08
CA ALA A 14 -10.02 -8.45 -7.64
C ALA A 14 -10.14 -8.65 -9.16
N ASN A 15 -10.56 -7.61 -9.87
CA ASN A 15 -10.63 -7.63 -11.33
C ASN A 15 -9.29 -7.23 -11.94
N GLU A 16 -9.15 -7.46 -13.25
CA GLU A 16 -7.89 -7.22 -13.94
C GLU A 16 -7.37 -5.79 -13.80
N ALA A 17 -8.25 -4.80 -13.92
CA ALA A 17 -7.83 -3.39 -13.83
C ALA A 17 -7.29 -3.06 -12.45
N ASN A 18 -7.95 -3.51 -11.39
CA ASN A 18 -7.53 -3.27 -10.01
C ASN A 18 -6.25 -4.05 -9.68
N VAL A 19 -6.15 -5.30 -10.15
CA VAL A 19 -4.93 -6.09 -9.98
C VAL A 19 -3.75 -5.38 -10.63
N ASN A 20 -3.90 -4.91 -11.87
CA ASN A 20 -2.82 -4.24 -12.59
C ASN A 20 -2.39 -2.94 -11.89
N LEU A 21 -3.33 -2.13 -11.46
CA LEU A 21 -3.02 -0.87 -10.78
C LEU A 21 -2.31 -1.12 -9.44
N LEU A 22 -2.84 -2.03 -8.64
CA LEU A 22 -2.24 -2.37 -7.34
C LEU A 22 -0.88 -3.03 -7.53
N ALA A 23 -0.74 -3.93 -8.50
CA ALA A 23 0.53 -4.58 -8.81
C ALA A 23 1.61 -3.55 -9.21
N ARG A 24 1.21 -2.51 -9.94
CA ARG A 24 2.15 -1.47 -10.36
C ARG A 24 2.73 -0.73 -9.17
N ILE A 25 1.91 -0.33 -8.20
CA ILE A 25 2.42 0.36 -7.02
C ILE A 25 3.21 -0.60 -6.11
N ILE A 26 2.77 -1.85 -5.96
CA ILE A 26 3.52 -2.86 -5.21
C ILE A 26 4.91 -3.05 -5.81
N SER A 27 4.98 -3.22 -7.13
CA SER A 27 6.26 -3.44 -7.82
C SER A 27 7.21 -2.25 -7.62
N ALA A 28 6.68 -1.03 -7.67
CA ALA A 28 7.47 0.17 -7.49
C ALA A 28 7.96 0.35 -6.05
N GLU A 29 7.09 0.07 -5.07
CA GLU A 29 7.35 0.33 -3.65
C GLU A 29 8.05 -0.82 -2.93
N ALA A 30 7.81 -2.04 -3.35
CA ALA A 30 8.29 -3.24 -2.67
C ALA A 30 9.22 -4.09 -3.53
N ARG A 31 9.90 -3.48 -4.49
CA ARG A 31 10.86 -4.17 -5.35
C ARG A 31 11.98 -4.75 -4.50
N GLY A 32 12.22 -6.06 -4.68
CA GLY A 32 13.25 -6.76 -3.91
C GLY A 32 12.82 -7.19 -2.52
N GLU A 33 11.61 -6.84 -2.08
CA GLU A 33 11.09 -7.28 -0.79
C GLU A 33 10.62 -8.74 -0.84
N PRO A 34 10.61 -9.44 0.32
CA PRO A 34 10.00 -10.78 0.38
C PRO A 34 8.55 -10.73 -0.09
N TYR A 35 8.04 -11.85 -0.58
CA TYR A 35 6.66 -11.90 -1.07
C TYR A 35 5.64 -11.42 -0.03
N GLU A 36 5.80 -11.84 1.24
CA GLU A 36 4.95 -11.37 2.33
C GLU A 36 4.96 -9.84 2.44
N GLY A 37 6.11 -9.21 2.25
CA GLY A 37 6.26 -7.75 2.25
C GLY A 37 5.55 -7.08 1.08
N GLN A 38 5.55 -7.72 -0.08
CA GLN A 38 4.83 -7.22 -1.24
C GLN A 38 3.31 -7.26 -1.00
N VAL A 39 2.81 -8.35 -0.45
CA VAL A 39 1.39 -8.46 -0.08
C VAL A 39 1.04 -7.41 0.98
N ALA A 40 1.90 -7.23 1.97
CA ALA A 40 1.68 -6.24 3.03
C ALA A 40 1.60 -4.82 2.49
N VAL A 41 2.45 -4.44 1.55
CA VAL A 41 2.38 -3.11 0.91
C VAL A 41 1.04 -2.95 0.19
N GLY A 42 0.61 -3.96 -0.55
CA GLY A 42 -0.71 -3.95 -1.19
C GLY A 42 -1.84 -3.81 -0.17
N ALA A 43 -1.75 -4.52 0.93
CA ALA A 43 -2.75 -4.45 1.99
C ALA A 43 -2.82 -3.05 2.62
N VAL A 44 -1.68 -2.38 2.81
CA VAL A 44 -1.66 -1.00 3.32
C VAL A 44 -2.44 -0.08 2.39
N VAL A 45 -2.24 -0.19 1.08
CA VAL A 45 -2.99 0.61 0.10
C VAL A 45 -4.49 0.37 0.27
N LEU A 46 -4.91 -0.89 0.37
CA LEU A 46 -6.32 -1.24 0.52
C LEU A 46 -6.89 -0.80 1.88
N ASN A 47 -6.10 -0.91 2.95
CA ASN A 47 -6.51 -0.43 4.28
C ASN A 47 -6.76 1.08 4.25
N ARG A 48 -5.99 1.84 3.49
CA ARG A 48 -6.22 3.28 3.32
C ARG A 48 -7.54 3.55 2.62
N VAL A 49 -7.93 2.74 1.62
CA VAL A 49 -9.23 2.90 0.95
C VAL A 49 -10.38 2.81 1.95
N GLU A 50 -10.27 1.94 2.95
CA GLU A 50 -11.28 1.76 3.98
C GLU A 50 -11.17 2.75 5.14
N HIS A 51 -10.04 3.43 5.27
CA HIS A 51 -9.79 4.30 6.40
C HIS A 51 -10.35 5.71 6.14
N PRO A 52 -11.02 6.33 7.13
CA PRO A 52 -11.68 7.63 6.94
C PRO A 52 -10.74 8.80 6.66
N SER A 53 -9.45 8.67 6.97
CA SER A 53 -8.47 9.73 6.76
C SER A 53 -7.84 9.75 5.37
N PHE A 54 -8.20 8.80 4.50
CA PHE A 54 -7.63 8.67 3.17
C PHE A 54 -8.72 8.69 2.10
N PRO A 55 -8.35 8.89 0.83
CA PRO A 55 -9.31 8.77 -0.27
C PRO A 55 -10.03 7.41 -0.25
N ASP A 56 -11.24 7.35 -0.78
CA ASP A 56 -12.08 6.16 -0.70
C ASP A 56 -12.07 5.30 -1.97
N THR A 57 -11.11 5.54 -2.86
CA THR A 57 -10.91 4.73 -4.07
C THR A 57 -9.45 4.29 -4.18
N LEU A 58 -9.23 3.20 -4.88
CA LEU A 58 -7.88 2.69 -5.12
C LEU A 58 -7.00 3.73 -5.82
N SER A 59 -7.48 4.30 -6.91
CA SER A 59 -6.72 5.32 -7.63
C SER A 59 -6.52 6.58 -6.78
N GLY A 60 -7.52 6.96 -6.00
CA GLY A 60 -7.41 8.10 -5.08
C GLY A 60 -6.29 7.93 -4.07
N VAL A 61 -6.16 6.74 -3.49
CA VAL A 61 -5.08 6.45 -2.54
C VAL A 61 -3.73 6.42 -3.24
N ILE A 62 -3.62 5.74 -4.38
CA ILE A 62 -2.34 5.59 -5.09
C ILE A 62 -1.83 6.93 -5.61
N TYR A 63 -2.71 7.74 -6.20
CA TYR A 63 -2.33 9.01 -6.78
C TYR A 63 -2.45 10.20 -5.82
N GLN A 64 -2.75 9.96 -4.56
CA GLN A 64 -2.79 11.03 -3.57
C GLN A 64 -1.47 11.79 -3.56
N PRO A 65 -1.47 13.12 -3.70
CA PRO A 65 -0.22 13.90 -3.72
C PRO A 65 0.66 13.61 -2.51
N GLY A 66 1.92 13.29 -2.79
CA GLY A 66 2.92 13.01 -1.74
C GLY A 66 2.80 11.65 -1.07
N ALA A 67 1.85 10.81 -1.45
CA ALA A 67 1.66 9.51 -0.79
C ALA A 67 2.76 8.51 -1.14
N PHE A 68 3.17 8.48 -2.41
CA PHE A 68 4.19 7.56 -2.90
C PHE A 68 5.18 8.29 -3.81
N THR A 69 6.46 8.26 -3.45
CA THR A 69 7.50 8.89 -4.28
C THR A 69 7.64 8.21 -5.63
N ALA A 70 7.31 6.94 -5.73
CA ALA A 70 7.39 6.18 -6.98
C ALA A 70 6.56 6.80 -8.11
N ILE A 71 5.50 7.52 -7.79
CA ILE A 71 4.65 8.20 -8.78
C ILE A 71 5.44 9.31 -9.50
N THR A 72 6.31 10.01 -8.77
CA THR A 72 7.03 11.18 -9.30
C THR A 72 8.47 10.86 -9.72
N ASP A 73 9.07 9.79 -9.20
CA ASP A 73 10.47 9.45 -9.51
C ASP A 73 10.62 8.47 -10.68
N GLY A 74 9.53 8.09 -11.33
CA GLY A 74 9.56 7.23 -12.51
C GLY A 74 9.48 5.74 -12.23
N GLN A 75 9.62 5.28 -10.99
CA GLN A 75 9.56 3.85 -10.68
C GLN A 75 8.19 3.23 -10.99
N PHE A 76 7.14 4.02 -10.90
CA PHE A 76 5.78 3.57 -11.23
C PHE A 76 5.64 3.13 -12.69
N ASN A 77 6.52 3.61 -13.57
CA ASN A 77 6.50 3.29 -15.00
C ASN A 77 7.48 2.16 -15.37
N GLU A 78 8.20 1.62 -14.40
CA GLU A 78 9.07 0.48 -14.62
C GLU A 78 8.25 -0.81 -14.83
N PRO A 79 8.81 -1.84 -15.47
CA PRO A 79 8.11 -3.11 -15.65
C PRO A 79 7.63 -3.68 -14.32
N ILE A 80 6.42 -4.23 -14.32
CA ILE A 80 5.82 -4.82 -13.12
C ILE A 80 6.37 -6.23 -12.94
N ALA A 81 6.92 -6.52 -11.75
CA ALA A 81 7.41 -7.85 -11.42
C ALA A 81 6.24 -8.86 -11.38
N ASP A 82 6.50 -10.09 -11.84
CA ASP A 82 5.47 -11.14 -11.83
C ASP A 82 4.90 -11.39 -10.44
N SER A 83 5.74 -11.39 -9.41
CA SER A 83 5.30 -11.58 -8.04
C SER A 83 4.33 -10.49 -7.57
N ALA A 84 4.45 -9.28 -8.09
CA ALA A 84 3.58 -8.18 -7.71
C ALA A 84 2.14 -8.41 -8.16
N TYR A 85 1.92 -9.05 -9.30
CA TYR A 85 0.57 -9.42 -9.73
C TYR A 85 -0.07 -10.42 -8.78
N ARG A 86 0.68 -11.43 -8.33
CA ARG A 86 0.17 -12.41 -7.37
C ARG A 86 -0.09 -11.75 -6.01
N ALA A 87 0.82 -10.88 -5.57
CA ALA A 87 0.67 -10.15 -4.31
C ALA A 87 -0.56 -9.25 -4.35
N ALA A 88 -0.81 -8.58 -5.46
CA ALA A 88 -1.99 -7.75 -5.63
C ALA A 88 -3.29 -8.57 -5.53
N ARG A 89 -3.34 -9.73 -6.16
CA ARG A 89 -4.49 -10.62 -6.05
C ARG A 89 -4.73 -11.10 -4.63
N ASP A 90 -3.66 -11.52 -3.95
CA ASP A 90 -3.78 -11.97 -2.56
C ASP A 90 -4.29 -10.85 -1.66
N ALA A 91 -3.76 -9.63 -1.80
CA ALA A 91 -4.21 -8.49 -1.02
C ALA A 91 -5.69 -8.16 -1.30
N LEU A 92 -6.08 -8.12 -2.58
CA LEU A 92 -7.47 -7.85 -2.96
C LEU A 92 -8.43 -8.94 -2.47
N ASN A 93 -7.94 -10.16 -2.29
CA ASN A 93 -8.74 -11.25 -1.73
C ASN A 93 -8.73 -11.28 -0.18
N GLY A 94 -8.17 -10.26 0.44
CA GLY A 94 -8.27 -10.07 1.88
C GLY A 94 -7.04 -10.48 2.69
N LEU A 95 -5.95 -10.93 2.05
CA LEU A 95 -4.75 -11.29 2.77
C LEU A 95 -4.01 -10.02 3.22
N ASP A 96 -3.83 -9.87 4.53
CA ASP A 96 -3.15 -8.71 5.11
C ASP A 96 -2.12 -9.12 6.14
N PRO A 97 -0.89 -9.41 5.73
CA PRO A 97 0.18 -9.73 6.68
C PRO A 97 0.68 -8.53 7.48
N SER A 98 0.26 -7.31 7.14
CA SER A 98 0.65 -6.12 7.89
C SER A 98 -0.12 -5.95 9.21
N GLY A 99 -1.19 -6.71 9.41
CA GLY A 99 -2.02 -6.60 10.61
C GLY A 99 -2.88 -5.35 10.68
N GLY A 100 -3.33 -4.84 9.55
CA GLY A 100 -4.19 -3.67 9.48
C GLY A 100 -3.44 -2.34 9.36
N ALA A 101 -2.17 -2.37 9.01
CA ALA A 101 -1.35 -1.16 8.90
C ALA A 101 -1.87 -0.20 7.83
N ILE A 102 -1.71 1.10 8.08
CA ILE A 102 -2.01 2.17 7.12
C ILE A 102 -0.77 2.97 6.73
N TYR A 103 0.39 2.66 7.34
CA TYR A 103 1.68 3.26 7.01
C TYR A 103 2.75 2.18 6.97
N TYR A 104 3.80 2.44 6.19
CA TYR A 104 5.03 1.67 6.27
C TYR A 104 6.21 2.58 5.92
N TYR A 105 7.38 2.22 6.39
CA TYR A 105 8.61 2.93 6.03
C TYR A 105 9.83 2.02 6.19
N ASN A 106 10.88 2.35 5.45
CA ASN A 106 12.18 1.72 5.62
C ASN A 106 12.97 2.55 6.64
N PRO A 107 13.25 2.02 7.85
CA PRO A 107 13.92 2.79 8.90
C PRO A 107 15.34 3.20 8.55
N ASP A 108 15.97 2.52 7.60
CA ASP A 108 17.33 2.83 7.16
C ASP A 108 17.39 3.92 6.10
N LYS A 109 16.26 4.28 5.51
CA LYS A 109 16.21 5.21 4.38
C LYS A 109 15.41 6.47 4.64
N THR A 110 14.44 6.44 5.53
CA THR A 110 13.57 7.60 5.74
C THR A 110 14.22 8.66 6.62
N SER A 111 14.04 9.92 6.22
CA SER A 111 14.34 11.09 7.05
C SER A 111 13.10 11.67 7.73
N ASN A 112 11.92 11.09 7.47
CA ASN A 112 10.66 11.57 8.01
C ASN A 112 10.56 11.25 9.51
N LYS A 113 10.62 12.29 10.34
CA LYS A 113 10.58 12.11 11.81
C LYS A 113 9.18 11.75 12.29
N TRP A 114 8.15 12.25 11.63
CA TRP A 114 6.77 12.00 12.04
C TRP A 114 6.40 10.51 11.88
N ILE A 115 6.78 9.89 10.77
CA ILE A 115 6.45 8.48 10.54
C ILE A 115 7.06 7.58 11.63
N ARG A 116 8.22 7.97 12.18
CA ARG A 116 8.89 7.20 13.23
C ARG A 116 8.15 7.26 14.57
N THR A 117 7.19 8.16 14.72
CA THR A 117 6.36 8.25 15.94
C THR A 117 5.17 7.28 15.89
N ARG A 118 4.87 6.70 14.73
CA ARG A 118 3.69 5.85 14.58
C ARG A 118 3.91 4.49 15.24
N PRO A 119 2.85 3.95 15.89
CA PRO A 119 2.97 2.63 16.52
C PRO A 119 3.28 1.55 15.50
N VAL A 120 4.37 0.82 15.72
CA VAL A 120 4.76 -0.29 14.85
C VAL A 120 3.92 -1.52 15.17
N ILE A 121 3.34 -2.10 14.13
CA ILE A 121 2.57 -3.36 14.25
C ILE A 121 3.50 -4.54 13.96
N LYS A 122 4.27 -4.45 12.87
CA LYS A 122 5.08 -5.57 12.41
C LYS A 122 6.22 -5.10 11.52
N ARG A 123 7.32 -5.84 11.55
CA ARG A 123 8.40 -5.68 10.58
C ARG A 123 8.37 -6.85 9.59
N ILE A 124 8.43 -6.53 8.29
CA ILE A 124 8.56 -7.51 7.22
C ILE A 124 9.63 -7.01 6.27
N GLY A 125 10.69 -7.79 6.07
CA GLY A 125 11.80 -7.37 5.24
C GLY A 125 12.42 -6.06 5.73
N ALA A 126 12.55 -5.11 4.84
CA ALA A 126 13.13 -3.80 5.14
C ALA A 126 12.11 -2.79 5.71
N HIS A 127 10.82 -3.16 5.77
CA HIS A 127 9.76 -2.22 6.15
C HIS A 127 9.22 -2.47 7.54
N LEU A 128 8.95 -1.38 8.26
CA LEU A 128 8.14 -1.36 9.47
C LEU A 128 6.72 -0.94 9.07
N PHE A 129 5.74 -1.78 9.42
CA PHE A 129 4.32 -1.52 9.15
C PHE A 129 3.66 -0.97 10.40
N CYS A 130 2.91 0.13 10.25
CA CYS A 130 2.44 0.96 11.39
C CYS A 130 0.97 1.32 11.26
N SER A 131 0.40 1.60 12.39
CA SER A 131 -0.93 2.23 12.45
C SER A 131 -0.85 3.75 12.45
#